data_b84977746b7068441f8e7e4c89969b60
#
_entry.id   b84977746b7068441f8e7e4c89969b60
#
_cell.length_a   1.000
_cell.length_b   1.000
_cell.length_c   1.000
_cell.angle_alpha   90.00
_cell.angle_beta   90.00
_cell.angle_gamma   90.00
#
_symmetry.space_group_name_H-M   'P 1'
#
loop_
_entity.id
_entity.type
_entity.pdbx_description
1 polymer ?
#
loop_
_entity_poly.entity_id
_entity_poly.type
_entity_poly.pdbx_seq_one_letter_code
_entity_poly.pdbx_strand_id
1 'polypeptide(L)'
;MHVFKFGGASVKDALGVKNLEQVLRKVGFENTLIVVSAMGKTTNALETVVGNYFHNKSELQSSLRNVKTYHEAILLDLFEESHPVFKKVALLFDELHSFFDRNKSPDYNFVYDQSIGYGEMVSTVIINEYLNLVGITSNWLDVRECIKTDNYYRRANVDWEATQMAITSKFNTSVLNVTQGFLGSDANNFTTTLGREGSDYTAAIFAYCLNAANVTIWKDVPGVLNADPRYFENAQLLNRISYREAIELAFYGASVIHPKTLQPLQQKEIPLFVKSFNHPEDPGTMVAKGKGIEPMIPCFILKKDQVLVSLSSLDFSYIVEENI
;
A
#
# COMPACT_ATOMS: atom_id res chain seq x y z
N MET A 1 -1.85 2.57 20.29
CA MET A 1 -2.60 2.09 19.11
C MET A 1 -1.67 1.35 18.16
N HIS A 2 -2.22 0.53 17.28
CA HIS A 2 -1.49 -0.22 16.27
C HIS A 2 -1.96 0.19 14.86
N VAL A 3 -1.05 0.11 13.90
CA VAL A 3 -1.41 0.30 12.49
C VAL A 3 -1.09 -0.99 11.74
N PHE A 4 -2.11 -1.60 11.15
CA PHE A 4 -1.96 -2.79 10.31
C PHE A 4 -2.12 -2.43 8.84
N LYS A 5 -1.24 -2.96 8.00
CA LYS A 5 -1.35 -2.78 6.56
C LYS A 5 -1.49 -4.13 5.87
N PHE A 6 -2.52 -4.26 5.05
CA PHE A 6 -2.75 -5.43 4.19
C PHE A 6 -2.55 -5.06 2.73
N GLY A 7 -1.66 -5.79 2.05
CA GLY A 7 -1.39 -5.60 0.62
C GLY A 7 -2.43 -6.26 -0.28
N GLY A 8 -2.44 -5.91 -1.56
CA GLY A 8 -3.38 -6.45 -2.54
C GLY A 8 -3.37 -7.99 -2.64
N ALA A 9 -2.21 -8.63 -2.47
CA ALA A 9 -2.11 -10.08 -2.43
C ALA A 9 -2.84 -10.71 -1.24
N SER A 10 -2.87 -10.00 -0.09
CA SER A 10 -3.55 -10.47 1.13
C SER A 10 -5.07 -10.41 1.03
N VAL A 11 -5.61 -9.57 0.15
CA VAL A 11 -7.07 -9.32 0.00
C VAL A 11 -7.53 -9.53 -1.45
N LYS A 12 -6.84 -10.38 -2.20
CA LYS A 12 -7.08 -10.58 -3.64
C LYS A 12 -8.42 -11.24 -3.98
N ASP A 13 -9.05 -11.90 -3.05
CA ASP A 13 -10.28 -12.65 -3.23
C ASP A 13 -11.05 -12.76 -1.90
N ALA A 14 -12.21 -13.38 -1.92
CA ALA A 14 -13.05 -13.60 -0.74
C ALA A 14 -12.32 -14.38 0.37
N LEU A 15 -11.46 -15.33 0.02
CA LEU A 15 -10.67 -16.07 1.00
C LEU A 15 -9.66 -15.17 1.69
N GLY A 16 -9.02 -14.25 0.95
CA GLY A 16 -8.13 -13.24 1.51
C GLY A 16 -8.84 -12.32 2.49
N VAL A 17 -10.06 -11.86 2.16
CA VAL A 17 -10.88 -11.04 3.07
C VAL A 17 -11.26 -11.82 4.34
N LYS A 18 -11.67 -13.08 4.22
CA LYS A 18 -11.94 -13.95 5.36
C LYS A 18 -10.70 -14.19 6.22
N ASN A 19 -9.53 -14.38 5.58
CA ASN A 19 -8.27 -14.54 6.31
C ASN A 19 -7.86 -13.25 7.05
N LEU A 20 -8.10 -12.06 6.47
CA LEU A 20 -7.87 -10.79 7.18
C LEU A 20 -8.66 -10.75 8.49
N GLU A 21 -9.92 -11.13 8.47
CA GLU A 21 -10.77 -11.24 9.68
C GLU A 21 -10.17 -12.23 10.70
N GLN A 22 -9.72 -13.40 10.25
CA GLN A 22 -9.09 -14.38 11.13
C GLN A 22 -7.78 -13.87 11.74
N VAL A 23 -6.95 -13.17 10.96
CA VAL A 23 -5.75 -12.50 11.47
C VAL A 23 -6.12 -11.54 12.60
N LEU A 24 -7.12 -10.66 12.38
CA LEU A 24 -7.57 -9.72 13.40
C LEU A 24 -8.02 -10.39 14.68
N ARG A 25 -8.80 -11.48 14.59
CA ARG A 25 -9.25 -12.22 15.78
C ARG A 25 -8.10 -12.87 16.54
N LYS A 26 -7.09 -13.38 15.82
CA LYS A 26 -5.92 -14.04 16.43
C LYS A 26 -4.98 -13.07 17.13
N VAL A 27 -4.69 -11.91 16.51
CA VAL A 27 -3.69 -10.97 17.05
C VAL A 27 -4.29 -9.83 17.86
N GLY A 28 -5.63 -9.68 17.82
CA GLY A 28 -6.34 -8.55 18.42
C GLY A 28 -6.43 -7.36 17.47
N PHE A 29 -7.49 -6.58 17.63
CA PHE A 29 -7.76 -5.40 16.80
C PHE A 29 -8.21 -4.18 17.61
N GLU A 30 -8.12 -4.24 18.92
CA GLU A 30 -8.43 -3.11 19.79
C GLU A 30 -7.47 -1.95 19.51
N ASN A 31 -8.00 -0.74 19.47
CA ASN A 31 -7.21 0.48 19.20
C ASN A 31 -6.31 0.35 17.97
N THR A 32 -6.88 -0.15 16.86
CA THR A 32 -6.17 -0.46 15.62
C THR A 32 -6.74 0.32 14.43
N LEU A 33 -5.86 0.77 13.54
CA LEU A 33 -6.17 1.25 12.21
C LEU A 33 -5.69 0.23 11.19
N ILE A 34 -6.56 -0.10 10.23
CA ILE A 34 -6.21 -0.96 9.10
C ILE A 34 -6.10 -0.11 7.83
N VAL A 35 -4.93 -0.18 7.18
CA VAL A 35 -4.68 0.41 5.86
C VAL A 35 -4.69 -0.72 4.83
N VAL A 36 -5.52 -0.60 3.80
CA VAL A 36 -5.68 -1.66 2.81
C VAL A 36 -5.40 -1.14 1.39
N SER A 37 -4.70 -1.94 0.61
CA SER A 37 -4.46 -1.71 -0.83
C SER A 37 -5.66 -2.17 -1.68
N ALA A 38 -5.67 -1.81 -2.96
CA ALA A 38 -6.56 -2.41 -3.94
C ALA A 38 -6.44 -3.94 -3.95
N MET A 39 -7.54 -4.63 -4.24
CA MET A 39 -7.61 -6.11 -4.29
C MET A 39 -6.80 -6.68 -5.45
N GLY A 40 -5.94 -7.65 -5.20
CA GLY A 40 -5.20 -8.38 -6.22
C GLY A 40 -4.37 -7.48 -7.14
N LYS A 41 -4.68 -7.52 -8.43
CA LYS A 41 -4.03 -6.71 -9.48
C LYS A 41 -4.91 -5.56 -9.98
N THR A 42 -5.86 -5.09 -9.21
CA THR A 42 -6.81 -4.04 -9.62
C THR A 42 -6.10 -2.76 -10.05
N THR A 43 -5.05 -2.35 -9.38
CA THR A 43 -4.23 -1.17 -9.76
C THR A 43 -3.73 -1.30 -11.20
N ASN A 44 -3.16 -2.46 -11.58
CA ASN A 44 -2.69 -2.71 -12.95
C ASN A 44 -3.87 -2.73 -13.96
N ALA A 45 -5.01 -3.28 -13.58
CA ALA A 45 -6.20 -3.27 -14.44
C ALA A 45 -6.73 -1.85 -14.66
N LEU A 46 -6.74 -1.01 -13.63
CA LEU A 46 -7.10 0.40 -13.76
C LEU A 46 -6.06 1.21 -14.55
N GLU A 47 -4.76 0.89 -14.45
CA GLU A 47 -3.74 1.47 -15.35
C GLU A 47 -4.05 1.15 -16.82
N THR A 48 -4.51 -0.08 -17.11
CA THR A 48 -4.96 -0.45 -18.46
C THR A 48 -6.18 0.37 -18.88
N VAL A 49 -7.14 0.62 -17.97
CA VAL A 49 -8.30 1.50 -18.23
C VAL A 49 -7.86 2.91 -18.60
N VAL A 50 -6.93 3.51 -17.83
CA VAL A 50 -6.37 4.85 -18.13
C VAL A 50 -5.63 4.84 -19.47
N GLY A 51 -4.84 3.82 -19.75
CA GLY A 51 -4.17 3.66 -21.05
C GLY A 51 -5.16 3.59 -22.21
N ASN A 52 -6.25 2.81 -22.06
CA ASN A 52 -7.31 2.72 -23.05
C ASN A 52 -8.07 4.03 -23.26
N TYR A 53 -8.29 4.79 -22.19
CA TYR A 53 -8.92 6.12 -22.29
C TYR A 53 -8.14 7.06 -23.22
N PHE A 54 -6.81 7.04 -23.16
CA PHE A 54 -5.98 7.90 -23.98
C PHE A 54 -5.67 7.35 -25.38
N HIS A 55 -5.48 6.02 -25.49
CA HIS A 55 -4.88 5.42 -26.68
C HIS A 55 -5.78 4.42 -27.40
N ASN A 56 -6.82 3.87 -26.75
CA ASN A 56 -7.70 2.84 -27.33
C ASN A 56 -9.11 2.91 -26.78
N LYS A 57 -9.84 3.97 -27.11
CA LYS A 57 -11.17 4.26 -26.58
C LYS A 57 -12.21 3.14 -26.81
N SER A 58 -12.03 2.31 -27.85
CA SER A 58 -12.92 1.18 -28.14
C SER A 58 -12.85 0.12 -27.03
N GLU A 59 -11.71 -0.03 -26.33
CA GLU A 59 -11.52 -1.00 -25.26
C GLU A 59 -11.78 -0.41 -23.84
N LEU A 60 -12.08 0.87 -23.74
CA LEU A 60 -12.32 1.51 -22.45
C LEU A 60 -13.44 0.84 -21.67
N GLN A 61 -14.59 0.64 -22.32
CA GLN A 61 -15.78 0.08 -21.66
C GLN A 61 -15.59 -1.39 -21.28
N SER A 62 -14.88 -2.17 -22.11
CA SER A 62 -14.59 -3.57 -21.80
C SER A 62 -13.60 -3.67 -20.61
N SER A 63 -12.59 -2.83 -20.57
CA SER A 63 -11.62 -2.80 -19.47
C SER A 63 -12.25 -2.34 -18.13
N LEU A 64 -13.12 -1.33 -18.13
CA LEU A 64 -13.91 -0.93 -16.95
C LEU A 64 -14.80 -2.07 -16.45
N ARG A 65 -15.51 -2.74 -17.37
CA ARG A 65 -16.37 -3.88 -17.03
C ARG A 65 -15.59 -5.00 -16.37
N ASN A 66 -14.40 -5.33 -16.88
CA ASN A 66 -13.56 -6.38 -16.31
C ASN A 66 -13.18 -6.10 -14.86
N VAL A 67 -12.82 -4.85 -14.54
CA VAL A 67 -12.54 -4.44 -13.15
C VAL A 67 -13.76 -4.58 -12.28
N LYS A 68 -14.94 -4.15 -12.76
CA LYS A 68 -16.21 -4.27 -12.03
C LYS A 68 -16.56 -5.73 -11.76
N THR A 69 -16.55 -6.58 -12.80
CA THR A 69 -16.90 -8.01 -12.71
C THR A 69 -16.00 -8.76 -11.73
N TYR A 70 -14.69 -8.43 -11.68
CA TYR A 70 -13.78 -9.02 -10.70
C TYR A 70 -14.23 -8.74 -9.25
N HIS A 71 -14.65 -7.53 -8.94
CA HIS A 71 -15.11 -7.19 -7.60
C HIS A 71 -16.53 -7.72 -7.31
N GLU A 72 -17.41 -7.77 -8.32
CA GLU A 72 -18.74 -8.38 -8.19
C GLU A 72 -18.64 -9.87 -7.83
N ALA A 73 -17.68 -10.60 -8.41
CA ALA A 73 -17.45 -12.00 -8.03
C ALA A 73 -17.03 -12.13 -6.55
N ILE A 74 -16.15 -11.24 -6.06
CA ILE A 74 -15.76 -11.22 -4.64
C ILE A 74 -16.96 -10.90 -3.73
N LEU A 75 -17.82 -9.96 -4.14
CA LEU A 75 -19.02 -9.63 -3.39
C LEU A 75 -19.96 -10.82 -3.25
N LEU A 76 -20.21 -11.56 -4.35
CA LEU A 76 -21.07 -12.74 -4.35
C LEU A 76 -20.55 -13.88 -3.46
N ASP A 77 -19.22 -14.00 -3.31
CA ASP A 77 -18.58 -14.97 -2.42
C ASP A 77 -18.61 -14.57 -0.93
N LEU A 78 -18.85 -13.29 -0.63
CA LEU A 78 -18.80 -12.74 0.73
C LEU A 78 -20.18 -12.39 1.30
N PHE A 79 -21.13 -12.00 0.46
CA PHE A 79 -22.42 -11.43 0.87
C PHE A 79 -23.58 -12.05 0.13
N GLU A 80 -24.74 -12.05 0.77
CA GLU A 80 -26.01 -12.33 0.07
C GLU A 80 -26.33 -11.19 -0.91
N GLU A 81 -26.95 -11.51 -2.06
CA GLU A 81 -27.23 -10.52 -3.12
C GLU A 81 -28.05 -9.31 -2.68
N SER A 82 -28.86 -9.45 -1.62
CA SER A 82 -29.65 -8.36 -1.03
C SER A 82 -28.84 -7.38 -0.18
N HIS A 83 -27.56 -7.67 0.10
CA HIS A 83 -26.75 -6.85 1.00
C HIS A 83 -26.48 -5.45 0.41
N PRO A 84 -26.58 -4.37 1.21
CA PRO A 84 -26.40 -2.99 0.74
C PRO A 84 -25.05 -2.68 0.10
N VAL A 85 -24.01 -3.49 0.36
CA VAL A 85 -22.66 -3.31 -0.20
C VAL A 85 -22.65 -3.32 -1.72
N PHE A 86 -23.52 -4.12 -2.37
CA PHE A 86 -23.62 -4.16 -3.83
C PHE A 86 -23.93 -2.77 -4.40
N LYS A 87 -24.88 -2.06 -3.79
CA LYS A 87 -25.21 -0.70 -4.19
C LYS A 87 -24.08 0.27 -3.94
N LYS A 88 -23.37 0.16 -2.80
CA LYS A 88 -22.23 1.04 -2.46
C LYS A 88 -21.10 0.87 -3.49
N VAL A 89 -20.76 -0.36 -3.84
CA VAL A 89 -19.72 -0.67 -4.82
C VAL A 89 -20.15 -0.26 -6.23
N ALA A 90 -21.42 -0.50 -6.62
CA ALA A 90 -21.94 -0.06 -7.90
C ALA A 90 -21.82 1.45 -8.08
N LEU A 91 -22.15 2.25 -7.05
CA LEU A 91 -22.00 3.71 -7.09
C LEU A 91 -20.56 4.16 -7.34
N LEU A 92 -19.56 3.51 -6.73
CA LEU A 92 -18.15 3.84 -6.99
C LEU A 92 -17.76 3.56 -8.45
N PHE A 93 -18.24 2.47 -9.05
CA PHE A 93 -18.01 2.20 -10.47
C PHE A 93 -18.77 3.17 -11.39
N ASP A 94 -19.97 3.58 -11.02
CA ASP A 94 -20.75 4.57 -11.77
C ASP A 94 -20.08 5.96 -11.70
N GLU A 95 -19.50 6.33 -10.57
CA GLU A 95 -18.67 7.55 -10.42
C GLU A 95 -17.43 7.50 -11.31
N LEU A 96 -16.69 6.38 -11.29
CA LEU A 96 -15.53 6.16 -12.15
C LEU A 96 -15.89 6.24 -13.64
N HIS A 97 -16.97 5.62 -14.03
CA HIS A 97 -17.48 5.68 -15.40
C HIS A 97 -17.84 7.12 -15.78
N SER A 98 -18.60 7.81 -14.93
CA SER A 98 -18.98 9.21 -15.13
C SER A 98 -17.78 10.15 -15.20
N PHE A 99 -16.70 9.85 -14.47
CA PHE A 99 -15.47 10.62 -14.59
C PHE A 99 -14.89 10.51 -16.00
N PHE A 100 -14.74 9.31 -16.55
CA PHE A 100 -14.22 9.14 -17.91
C PHE A 100 -15.09 9.76 -19.00
N ASP A 101 -16.42 9.73 -18.82
CA ASP A 101 -17.34 10.36 -19.78
C ASP A 101 -17.27 11.89 -19.78
N ARG A 102 -17.02 12.50 -18.63
CA ARG A 102 -17.04 13.97 -18.44
C ARG A 102 -15.68 14.61 -18.49
N ASN A 103 -14.61 13.84 -18.25
CA ASN A 103 -13.26 14.38 -18.19
C ASN A 103 -12.82 14.98 -19.53
N LYS A 104 -12.28 16.19 -19.46
CA LYS A 104 -11.70 16.92 -20.60
C LYS A 104 -10.22 17.20 -20.42
N SER A 105 -9.63 16.83 -19.28
CA SER A 105 -8.21 17.04 -19.03
C SER A 105 -7.38 16.16 -19.96
N PRO A 106 -6.41 16.71 -20.68
CA PRO A 106 -5.44 15.94 -21.45
C PRO A 106 -4.26 15.44 -20.60
N ASP A 107 -4.21 15.82 -19.32
CA ASP A 107 -3.09 15.43 -18.43
C ASP A 107 -3.26 13.99 -17.97
N TYR A 108 -2.37 13.13 -18.45
CA TYR A 108 -2.34 11.72 -18.10
C TYR A 108 -2.18 11.48 -16.59
N ASN A 109 -1.33 12.27 -15.92
CA ASN A 109 -1.05 12.07 -14.50
C ASN A 109 -2.25 12.45 -13.62
N PHE A 110 -2.94 13.53 -13.98
CA PHE A 110 -4.21 13.89 -13.35
C PHE A 110 -5.26 12.79 -13.51
N VAL A 111 -5.50 12.34 -14.76
CA VAL A 111 -6.50 11.29 -15.03
C VAL A 111 -6.15 10.00 -14.31
N TYR A 112 -4.87 9.63 -14.27
CA TYR A 112 -4.37 8.50 -13.52
C TYR A 112 -4.79 8.60 -12.03
N ASP A 113 -4.46 9.70 -11.36
CA ASP A 113 -4.74 9.86 -9.93
C ASP A 113 -6.24 9.90 -9.62
N GLN A 114 -7.06 10.52 -10.51
CA GLN A 114 -8.52 10.51 -10.33
C GLN A 114 -9.16 9.14 -10.52
N SER A 115 -8.50 8.21 -11.22
CA SER A 115 -9.09 6.91 -11.59
C SER A 115 -8.55 5.75 -10.77
N ILE A 116 -7.23 5.73 -10.53
CA ILE A 116 -6.55 4.57 -9.95
C ILE A 116 -7.01 4.27 -8.53
N GLY A 117 -7.35 5.30 -7.77
CA GLY A 117 -7.76 5.19 -6.37
C GLY A 117 -9.08 4.45 -6.14
N TYR A 118 -9.89 4.27 -7.17
CA TYR A 118 -11.13 3.49 -7.04
C TYR A 118 -10.87 2.02 -6.67
N GLY A 119 -9.69 1.48 -6.97
CA GLY A 119 -9.30 0.15 -6.52
C GLY A 119 -9.25 0.04 -5.00
N GLU A 120 -8.61 1.00 -4.34
CA GLU A 120 -8.52 1.08 -2.89
C GLU A 120 -9.86 1.43 -2.25
N MET A 121 -10.64 2.32 -2.87
CA MET A 121 -11.97 2.71 -2.38
C MET A 121 -12.91 1.49 -2.35
N VAL A 122 -13.01 0.75 -3.44
CA VAL A 122 -13.84 -0.47 -3.53
C VAL A 122 -13.35 -1.54 -2.56
N SER A 123 -12.04 -1.80 -2.51
CA SER A 123 -11.44 -2.77 -1.61
C SER A 123 -11.80 -2.51 -0.15
N THR A 124 -11.63 -1.27 0.31
CA THR A 124 -11.88 -0.91 1.71
C THR A 124 -13.36 -0.86 2.07
N VAL A 125 -14.24 -0.50 1.14
CA VAL A 125 -15.70 -0.60 1.33
C VAL A 125 -16.10 -2.07 1.52
N ILE A 126 -15.64 -2.99 0.67
CA ILE A 126 -15.93 -4.41 0.78
C ILE A 126 -15.46 -4.96 2.13
N ILE A 127 -14.21 -4.65 2.51
CA ILE A 127 -13.64 -5.15 3.77
C ILE A 127 -14.36 -4.58 4.98
N ASN A 128 -14.66 -3.28 5.02
CA ASN A 128 -15.39 -2.67 6.12
C ASN A 128 -16.79 -3.28 6.29
N GLU A 129 -17.52 -3.45 5.20
CA GLU A 129 -18.85 -4.07 5.25
C GLU A 129 -18.77 -5.53 5.71
N TYR A 130 -17.76 -6.29 5.25
CA TYR A 130 -17.57 -7.67 5.69
C TYR A 130 -17.22 -7.76 7.18
N LEU A 131 -16.32 -6.92 7.70
CA LEU A 131 -15.99 -6.90 9.11
C LEU A 131 -17.21 -6.61 9.99
N ASN A 132 -18.04 -5.63 9.59
CA ASN A 132 -19.29 -5.35 10.30
C ASN A 132 -20.29 -6.52 10.21
N LEU A 133 -20.39 -7.19 9.08
CA LEU A 133 -21.24 -8.38 8.89
C LEU A 133 -20.85 -9.51 9.86
N VAL A 134 -19.55 -9.73 10.10
CA VAL A 134 -19.05 -10.80 10.97
C VAL A 134 -18.90 -10.36 12.45
N GLY A 135 -19.46 -9.21 12.80
CA GLY A 135 -19.52 -8.71 14.20
C GLY A 135 -18.26 -7.98 14.68
N ILE A 136 -17.35 -7.59 13.79
CA ILE A 136 -16.24 -6.69 14.11
C ILE A 136 -16.67 -5.26 13.74
N THR A 137 -17.14 -4.50 14.74
CA THR A 137 -17.56 -3.11 14.53
C THR A 137 -16.39 -2.28 13.99
N SER A 138 -16.54 -1.77 12.77
CA SER A 138 -15.52 -0.97 12.11
C SER A 138 -16.10 0.29 11.47
N ASN A 139 -15.27 1.33 11.40
CA ASN A 139 -15.57 2.61 10.79
C ASN A 139 -14.72 2.77 9.51
N TRP A 140 -15.38 3.04 8.39
CA TRP A 140 -14.70 3.35 7.13
C TRP A 140 -14.32 4.83 7.10
N LEU A 141 -13.04 5.10 6.84
CA LEU A 141 -12.47 6.44 6.80
C LEU A 141 -11.90 6.70 5.40
N ASP A 142 -12.38 7.74 4.73
CA ASP A 142 -11.80 8.18 3.46
C ASP A 142 -10.42 8.82 3.71
N VAL A 143 -9.38 8.17 3.22
CA VAL A 143 -8.00 8.64 3.40
C VAL A 143 -7.73 10.01 2.78
N ARG A 144 -8.48 10.39 1.74
CA ARG A 144 -8.36 11.69 1.06
C ARG A 144 -8.78 12.85 1.96
N GLU A 145 -9.61 12.57 2.94
CA GLU A 145 -9.96 13.53 3.98
C GLU A 145 -8.86 13.67 5.04
N CYS A 146 -7.96 12.69 5.14
CA CYS A 146 -6.91 12.60 6.14
C CYS A 146 -5.53 13.02 5.63
N ILE A 147 -5.11 12.52 4.45
CA ILE A 147 -3.80 12.79 3.89
C ILE A 147 -3.90 13.94 2.89
N LYS A 148 -3.28 15.06 3.25
CA LYS A 148 -3.20 16.27 2.44
C LYS A 148 -1.86 16.35 1.74
N THR A 149 -1.89 16.75 0.45
CA THR A 149 -0.71 16.72 -0.41
C THR A 149 -0.65 17.95 -1.32
N ASP A 150 0.48 18.12 -2.00
CA ASP A 150 0.56 18.95 -3.19
C ASP A 150 -0.18 18.27 -4.38
N ASN A 151 -0.19 18.95 -5.53
CA ASN A 151 -0.79 18.47 -6.77
C ASN A 151 0.23 17.82 -7.73
N TYR A 152 1.33 17.27 -7.20
CA TYR A 152 2.30 16.54 -8.01
C TYR A 152 1.81 15.10 -8.23
N TYR A 153 0.85 14.96 -9.16
CA TYR A 153 0.17 13.70 -9.42
C TYR A 153 1.14 12.53 -9.65
N ARG A 154 0.72 11.30 -9.28
CA ARG A 154 1.45 10.02 -9.25
C ARG A 154 2.53 9.89 -8.17
N ARG A 155 2.99 10.95 -7.54
CA ARG A 155 3.96 10.93 -6.42
C ARG A 155 3.91 12.20 -5.59
N ALA A 156 2.71 12.52 -5.16
CA ALA A 156 2.45 13.73 -4.38
C ALA A 156 3.24 13.76 -3.06
N ASN A 157 3.66 14.95 -2.69
CA ASN A 157 4.33 15.18 -1.43
C ASN A 157 3.30 15.48 -0.35
N VAL A 158 3.49 14.90 0.83
CA VAL A 158 2.57 15.06 1.96
C VAL A 158 2.80 16.42 2.62
N ASP A 159 1.71 17.16 2.81
CA ASP A 159 1.66 18.28 3.75
C ASP A 159 1.49 17.70 5.15
N TRP A 160 2.58 17.62 5.90
CA TRP A 160 2.61 16.97 7.20
C TRP A 160 1.77 17.67 8.26
N GLU A 161 1.72 19.01 8.24
CA GLU A 161 0.96 19.80 9.21
C GLU A 161 -0.54 19.63 8.98
N ALA A 162 -1.01 19.86 7.76
CA ALA A 162 -2.42 19.66 7.40
C ALA A 162 -2.87 18.21 7.59
N THR A 163 -2.01 17.24 7.23
CA THR A 163 -2.28 15.80 7.41
C THR A 163 -2.41 15.44 8.89
N GLN A 164 -1.50 15.91 9.74
CA GLN A 164 -1.57 15.62 11.17
C GLN A 164 -2.83 16.19 11.81
N MET A 165 -3.20 17.42 11.49
CA MET A 165 -4.45 18.03 11.97
C MET A 165 -5.68 17.23 11.50
N ALA A 166 -5.73 16.86 10.23
CA ALA A 166 -6.85 16.10 9.66
C ALA A 166 -6.98 14.72 10.28
N ILE A 167 -5.89 13.97 10.39
CA ILE A 167 -5.88 12.62 10.99
C ILE A 167 -6.33 12.69 12.46
N THR A 168 -5.76 13.62 13.24
CA THR A 168 -6.08 13.72 14.68
C THR A 168 -7.55 14.06 14.91
N SER A 169 -8.17 14.86 14.04
CA SER A 169 -9.58 15.26 14.15
C SER A 169 -10.57 14.16 13.76
N LYS A 170 -10.18 13.25 12.86
CA LYS A 170 -11.10 12.27 12.25
C LYS A 170 -10.95 10.86 12.82
N PHE A 171 -9.80 10.56 13.41
CA PHE A 171 -9.54 9.22 13.93
C PHE A 171 -10.41 8.91 15.15
N ASN A 172 -11.15 7.79 15.09
CA ASN A 172 -11.98 7.32 16.20
C ASN A 172 -11.26 6.17 16.95
N THR A 173 -10.85 6.42 18.19
CA THR A 173 -10.16 5.45 19.04
C THR A 173 -11.06 4.33 19.59
N SER A 174 -12.38 4.50 19.51
CA SER A 174 -13.35 3.58 20.16
C SER A 174 -13.69 2.36 19.30
N VAL A 175 -13.35 2.39 18.01
CA VAL A 175 -13.67 1.32 17.04
C VAL A 175 -12.48 1.06 16.13
N LEU A 176 -12.49 -0.10 15.50
CA LEU A 176 -11.55 -0.41 14.43
C LEU A 176 -11.77 0.55 13.26
N ASN A 177 -10.71 1.20 12.76
CA ASN A 177 -10.81 2.05 11.57
C ASN A 177 -10.23 1.33 10.35
N VAL A 178 -10.93 1.41 9.22
CA VAL A 178 -10.49 0.85 7.93
C VAL A 178 -10.35 2.00 6.94
N THR A 179 -9.18 2.12 6.31
CA THR A 179 -8.90 3.19 5.36
C THR A 179 -8.09 2.70 4.16
N GLN A 180 -8.12 3.46 3.08
CA GLN A 180 -7.37 3.22 1.87
C GLN A 180 -5.88 3.47 2.13
N GLY A 181 -5.03 2.69 1.48
CA GLY A 181 -3.64 3.07 1.27
C GLY A 181 -3.44 3.92 0.02
N PHE A 182 -2.23 4.40 -0.23
CA PHE A 182 -1.77 4.96 -1.49
C PHE A 182 -2.31 6.36 -1.86
N LEU A 183 -3.45 6.78 -1.34
CA LEU A 183 -4.17 7.99 -1.75
C LEU A 183 -3.97 9.15 -0.78
N GLY A 184 -4.21 10.35 -1.30
CA GLY A 184 -4.38 11.61 -0.59
C GLY A 184 -5.25 12.55 -1.39
N SER A 185 -5.31 13.82 -0.99
CA SER A 185 -5.96 14.88 -1.75
C SER A 185 -5.15 16.17 -1.75
N ASP A 186 -5.20 16.90 -2.85
CA ASP A 186 -4.64 18.25 -2.95
C ASP A 186 -5.57 19.30 -2.33
N ALA A 187 -5.13 20.56 -2.36
CA ALA A 187 -5.88 21.69 -1.82
C ALA A 187 -7.24 21.95 -2.51
N ASN A 188 -7.44 21.41 -3.71
CA ASN A 188 -8.69 21.48 -4.46
C ASN A 188 -9.58 20.24 -4.26
N ASN A 189 -9.20 19.34 -3.37
CA ASN A 189 -9.82 18.04 -3.12
C ASN A 189 -9.77 17.07 -4.32
N PHE A 190 -8.86 17.26 -5.26
CA PHE A 190 -8.57 16.23 -6.24
C PHE A 190 -7.77 15.11 -5.61
N THR A 191 -8.08 13.88 -6.02
CA THR A 191 -7.34 12.70 -5.57
C THR A 191 -5.88 12.78 -6.04
N THR A 192 -4.96 12.45 -5.16
CA THR A 192 -3.53 12.31 -5.45
C THR A 192 -3.04 10.95 -5.03
N THR A 193 -1.93 10.49 -5.62
CA THR A 193 -1.31 9.23 -5.23
C THR A 193 0.11 9.45 -4.70
N LEU A 194 0.48 8.62 -3.72
CA LEU A 194 1.75 8.74 -2.99
C LEU A 194 2.93 8.04 -3.68
N GLY A 195 2.70 7.45 -4.86
CA GLY A 195 3.71 6.75 -5.64
C GLY A 195 3.97 5.33 -5.16
N ARG A 196 5.15 4.79 -5.53
CA ARG A 196 5.52 3.40 -5.28
C ARG A 196 5.41 3.03 -3.80
N GLU A 197 4.82 1.86 -3.51
CA GLU A 197 4.54 1.36 -2.15
C GLU A 197 3.75 2.35 -1.28
N GLY A 198 2.92 3.17 -1.93
CA GLY A 198 2.16 4.23 -1.28
C GLY A 198 1.27 3.75 -0.14
N SER A 199 0.75 2.51 -0.16
CA SER A 199 -0.06 1.96 0.94
C SER A 199 0.77 1.68 2.19
N ASP A 200 2.03 1.21 2.06
CA ASP A 200 2.94 1.04 3.19
C ASP A 200 3.31 2.42 3.76
N TYR A 201 3.52 3.41 2.87
CA TYR A 201 3.77 4.79 3.27
C TYR A 201 2.56 5.43 3.97
N THR A 202 1.33 5.18 3.50
CA THR A 202 0.10 5.59 4.20
C THR A 202 0.07 5.07 5.64
N ALA A 203 0.39 3.79 5.85
CA ALA A 203 0.45 3.21 7.20
C ALA A 203 1.48 3.92 8.09
N ALA A 204 2.65 4.26 7.53
CA ALA A 204 3.67 5.01 8.25
C ALA A 204 3.26 6.46 8.56
N ILE A 205 2.53 7.14 7.66
CA ILE A 205 1.99 8.49 7.91
C ILE A 205 1.00 8.46 9.08
N PHE A 206 0.02 7.55 9.06
CA PHE A 206 -0.91 7.42 10.18
C PHE A 206 -0.20 7.09 11.48
N ALA A 207 0.75 6.16 11.45
CA ALA A 207 1.53 5.79 12.64
C ALA A 207 2.30 6.99 13.21
N TYR A 208 2.92 7.78 12.35
CA TYR A 208 3.61 9.01 12.74
C TYR A 208 2.64 10.02 13.37
N CYS A 209 1.53 10.33 12.69
CA CYS A 209 0.58 11.35 13.15
C CYS A 209 -0.11 10.97 14.45
N LEU A 210 -0.36 9.68 14.67
CA LEU A 210 -1.07 9.17 15.85
C LEU A 210 -0.15 8.64 16.96
N ASN A 211 1.18 8.76 16.82
CA ASN A 211 2.16 8.21 17.75
C ASN A 211 1.89 6.73 18.04
N ALA A 212 1.73 5.93 16.99
CA ALA A 212 1.40 4.51 17.13
C ALA A 212 2.50 3.74 17.88
N ALA A 213 2.11 2.69 18.58
CA ALA A 213 3.05 1.80 19.26
C ALA A 213 3.88 0.98 18.26
N ASN A 214 3.28 0.62 17.13
CA ASN A 214 3.96 -0.06 16.02
C ASN A 214 3.14 -0.01 14.73
N VAL A 215 3.81 -0.40 13.64
CA VAL A 215 3.19 -0.71 12.35
C VAL A 215 3.43 -2.19 12.05
N THR A 216 2.43 -2.92 11.58
CA THR A 216 2.60 -4.28 11.05
C THR A 216 2.18 -4.33 9.59
N ILE A 217 3.11 -4.70 8.70
CA ILE A 217 2.83 -4.97 7.29
C ILE A 217 2.63 -6.48 7.15
N TRP A 218 1.41 -6.87 6.82
CA TRP A 218 1.02 -8.25 6.59
C TRP A 218 1.30 -8.62 5.14
N LYS A 219 2.17 -9.61 4.92
CA LYS A 219 2.59 -10.11 3.60
C LYS A 219 2.41 -11.63 3.50
N ASP A 220 2.61 -12.18 2.31
CA ASP A 220 2.61 -13.61 2.00
C ASP A 220 3.95 -14.31 2.31
N VAL A 221 4.88 -13.57 2.90
CA VAL A 221 6.21 -14.05 3.29
C VAL A 221 6.36 -14.01 4.82
N PRO A 222 7.24 -14.86 5.41
CA PRO A 222 7.40 -14.93 6.86
C PRO A 222 8.00 -13.66 7.49
N GLY A 223 8.65 -12.83 6.68
CA GLY A 223 9.35 -11.61 7.08
C GLY A 223 10.39 -11.22 6.05
N VAL A 224 11.44 -10.53 6.49
CA VAL A 224 12.60 -10.20 5.66
C VAL A 224 13.59 -11.34 5.74
N LEU A 225 13.95 -11.89 4.58
CA LEU A 225 14.96 -12.93 4.48
C LEU A 225 16.33 -12.33 4.12
N ASN A 226 17.40 -12.98 4.50
CA ASN A 226 18.77 -12.58 4.16
C ASN A 226 19.12 -12.77 2.68
N ALA A 227 18.27 -13.47 1.92
CA ALA A 227 18.39 -13.65 0.48
C ALA A 227 17.02 -13.97 -0.14
N ASP A 228 16.89 -13.84 -1.45
CA ASP A 228 15.67 -14.22 -2.18
C ASP A 228 15.58 -15.76 -2.26
N PRO A 229 14.57 -16.42 -1.64
CA PRO A 229 14.46 -17.87 -1.61
C PRO A 229 14.26 -18.52 -2.97
N ARG A 230 13.89 -17.75 -4.00
CA ARG A 230 13.78 -18.22 -5.39
C ARG A 230 15.15 -18.56 -6.00
N TYR A 231 16.23 -18.03 -5.43
CA TYR A 231 17.61 -18.20 -5.91
C TYR A 231 18.55 -18.79 -4.85
N PHE A 232 18.17 -18.72 -3.57
CA PHE A 232 18.98 -19.17 -2.43
C PHE A 232 18.14 -20.10 -1.55
N GLU A 233 18.28 -21.40 -1.73
CA GLU A 233 17.48 -22.42 -1.01
C GLU A 233 17.59 -22.34 0.52
N ASN A 234 18.74 -21.88 1.03
CA ASN A 234 19.01 -21.77 2.47
C ASN A 234 18.81 -20.34 3.00
N ALA A 235 17.91 -19.55 2.37
CA ALA A 235 17.58 -18.22 2.88
C ALA A 235 16.99 -18.31 4.29
N GLN A 236 17.47 -17.43 5.19
CA GLN A 236 17.10 -17.41 6.60
C GLN A 236 16.34 -16.16 6.96
N LEU A 237 15.38 -16.27 7.88
CA LEU A 237 14.63 -15.14 8.40
C LEU A 237 15.52 -14.26 9.26
N LEU A 238 15.44 -12.95 9.03
CA LEU A 238 16.03 -11.93 9.88
C LEU A 238 14.99 -11.56 10.95
N ASN A 239 15.26 -11.88 12.20
CA ASN A 239 14.32 -11.60 13.30
C ASN A 239 14.25 -10.09 13.61
N ARG A 240 15.39 -9.42 13.45
CA ARG A 240 15.51 -7.99 13.68
C ARG A 240 16.52 -7.35 12.74
N ILE A 241 16.18 -6.16 12.24
CA ILE A 241 17.08 -5.31 11.44
C ILE A 241 16.93 -3.86 11.90
N SER A 242 18.01 -3.08 11.82
CA SER A 242 17.93 -1.64 12.07
C SER A 242 17.27 -0.91 10.90
N TYR A 243 16.73 0.30 11.14
CA TYR A 243 16.22 1.15 10.05
C TYR A 243 17.27 1.39 8.96
N ARG A 244 18.53 1.62 9.37
CA ARG A 244 19.64 1.87 8.46
C ARG A 244 19.84 0.68 7.52
N GLU A 245 19.92 -0.50 8.06
CA GLU A 245 20.11 -1.73 7.27
C GLU A 245 18.91 -2.03 6.38
N ALA A 246 17.69 -1.82 6.88
CA ALA A 246 16.50 -1.95 6.06
C ALA A 246 16.50 -0.99 4.85
N ILE A 247 16.98 0.26 5.05
CA ILE A 247 17.15 1.25 3.97
C ILE A 247 18.23 0.80 2.99
N GLU A 248 19.37 0.31 3.48
CA GLU A 248 20.46 -0.22 2.64
C GLU A 248 20.01 -1.41 1.81
N LEU A 249 19.37 -2.40 2.43
CA LEU A 249 18.80 -3.56 1.73
C LEU A 249 17.82 -3.13 0.63
N ALA A 250 16.95 -2.18 0.94
CA ALA A 250 15.99 -1.65 -0.04
C ALA A 250 16.68 -0.91 -1.19
N PHE A 251 17.71 -0.13 -0.91
CA PHE A 251 18.49 0.62 -1.91
C PHE A 251 19.17 -0.34 -2.91
N TYR A 252 19.72 -1.43 -2.42
CA TYR A 252 20.35 -2.44 -3.29
C TYR A 252 19.36 -3.36 -4.00
N GLY A 253 18.05 -3.31 -3.65
CA GLY A 253 16.99 -3.98 -4.40
C GLY A 253 16.22 -5.06 -3.66
N ALA A 254 16.41 -5.20 -2.35
CA ALA A 254 15.49 -5.99 -1.53
C ALA A 254 14.13 -5.27 -1.48
N SER A 255 13.11 -5.86 -2.13
CA SER A 255 11.80 -5.22 -2.34
C SER A 255 10.82 -5.43 -1.18
N VAL A 256 11.29 -5.55 0.06
CA VAL A 256 10.39 -5.87 1.18
C VAL A 256 9.76 -4.62 1.77
N ILE A 257 10.51 -3.51 1.91
CA ILE A 257 10.03 -2.24 2.47
C ILE A 257 10.72 -1.09 1.75
N HIS A 258 9.96 -0.09 1.32
CA HIS A 258 10.53 1.08 0.65
C HIS A 258 11.07 2.10 1.66
N PRO A 259 12.23 2.76 1.40
CA PRO A 259 12.82 3.75 2.31
C PRO A 259 11.86 4.87 2.73
N LYS A 260 10.98 5.32 1.83
CA LYS A 260 9.96 6.34 2.09
C LYS A 260 9.03 5.96 3.26
N THR A 261 8.72 4.67 3.41
CA THR A 261 7.93 4.14 4.53
C THR A 261 8.70 4.22 5.86
N LEU A 262 10.01 3.97 5.83
CA LEU A 262 10.83 3.92 7.03
C LEU A 262 11.14 5.31 7.62
N GLN A 263 11.22 6.36 6.80
CA GLN A 263 11.61 7.70 7.24
C GLN A 263 10.74 8.26 8.38
N PRO A 264 9.40 8.34 8.28
CA PRO A 264 8.57 8.85 9.37
C PRO A 264 8.60 7.94 10.61
N LEU A 265 8.72 6.63 10.42
CA LEU A 265 8.81 5.69 11.54
C LEU A 265 10.13 5.83 12.30
N GLN A 266 11.24 6.02 11.58
CA GLN A 266 12.55 6.25 12.18
C GLN A 266 12.58 7.55 13.01
N GLN A 267 11.94 8.62 12.52
CA GLN A 267 11.89 9.91 13.23
C GLN A 267 11.24 9.81 14.61
N LYS A 268 10.21 8.96 14.74
CA LYS A 268 9.50 8.73 16.00
C LYS A 268 9.87 7.40 16.69
N GLU A 269 10.86 6.69 16.16
CA GLU A 269 11.33 5.40 16.69
C GLU A 269 10.21 4.34 16.76
N ILE A 270 9.20 4.41 15.87
CA ILE A 270 8.07 3.50 15.82
C ILE A 270 8.49 2.19 15.16
N PRO A 271 8.49 1.05 15.85
CA PRO A 271 8.89 -0.22 15.27
C PRO A 271 7.93 -0.66 14.16
N LEU A 272 8.50 -1.21 13.08
CA LEU A 272 7.79 -1.82 11.97
C LEU A 272 7.97 -3.33 12.02
N PHE A 273 6.89 -4.08 11.92
CA PHE A 273 6.92 -5.53 11.78
C PHE A 273 6.52 -5.93 10.36
N VAL A 274 7.23 -6.89 9.80
CA VAL A 274 6.82 -7.62 8.59
C VAL A 274 6.45 -9.03 9.01
N LYS A 275 5.19 -9.40 8.82
CA LYS A 275 4.63 -10.67 9.30
C LYS A 275 3.84 -11.38 8.21
N SER A 276 3.76 -12.70 8.32
CA SER A 276 2.92 -13.50 7.43
C SER A 276 1.44 -13.40 7.83
N PHE A 277 0.57 -13.07 6.86
CA PHE A 277 -0.88 -13.16 7.07
C PHE A 277 -1.42 -14.61 7.03
N ASN A 278 -0.60 -15.57 6.57
CA ASN A 278 -0.94 -17.00 6.62
C ASN A 278 -0.60 -17.61 7.99
N HIS A 279 0.43 -17.08 8.65
CA HIS A 279 0.92 -17.51 9.96
C HIS A 279 1.07 -16.30 10.88
N PRO A 280 -0.04 -15.66 11.31
CA PRO A 280 0.00 -14.38 12.03
C PRO A 280 0.61 -14.46 13.43
N GLU A 281 0.70 -15.66 14.01
CA GLU A 281 1.30 -15.92 15.31
C GLU A 281 2.84 -15.91 15.27
N ASP A 282 3.43 -16.13 14.09
CA ASP A 282 4.89 -16.08 13.93
C ASP A 282 5.42 -14.65 14.21
N PRO A 283 6.62 -14.55 14.80
CA PRO A 283 7.18 -13.25 15.18
C PRO A 283 7.43 -12.31 13.99
N GLY A 284 7.77 -12.86 12.82
CA GLY A 284 8.17 -12.10 11.65
C GLY A 284 9.51 -11.39 11.82
N THR A 285 9.71 -10.30 11.08
CA THR A 285 10.89 -9.43 11.19
C THR A 285 10.51 -8.10 11.83
N MET A 286 11.27 -7.67 12.83
CA MET A 286 11.14 -6.35 13.42
C MET A 286 12.19 -5.40 12.84
N VAL A 287 11.74 -4.24 12.32
CA VAL A 287 12.60 -3.11 11.93
C VAL A 287 12.46 -2.04 13.00
N ALA A 288 13.55 -1.71 13.70
CA ALA A 288 13.52 -0.78 14.82
C ALA A 288 14.85 -0.04 14.98
N LYS A 289 14.90 0.91 15.92
CA LYS A 289 16.14 1.55 16.36
C LYS A 289 17.08 0.50 16.96
N GLY A 290 18.35 0.57 16.63
CA GLY A 290 19.38 -0.33 17.17
C GLY A 290 20.55 -0.50 16.22
N LYS A 291 21.40 -1.46 16.53
CA LYS A 291 22.56 -1.81 15.71
C LYS A 291 22.43 -3.25 15.22
N GLY A 292 22.70 -3.45 13.94
CA GLY A 292 22.92 -4.76 13.36
C GLY A 292 21.68 -5.51 12.93
N ILE A 293 21.94 -6.70 12.44
CA ILE A 293 21.01 -7.71 11.92
C ILE A 293 21.01 -8.89 12.89
N GLU A 294 19.86 -9.44 13.18
CA GLU A 294 19.72 -10.66 13.99
C GLU A 294 18.96 -11.75 13.20
N PRO A 295 19.55 -12.94 13.03
CA PRO A 295 20.91 -13.33 13.36
C PRO A 295 21.95 -12.54 12.52
N MET A 296 23.17 -12.40 13.04
CA MET A 296 24.27 -11.71 12.34
C MET A 296 24.81 -12.61 11.22
N ILE A 297 24.16 -12.55 10.07
CA ILE A 297 24.47 -13.34 8.86
C ILE A 297 24.58 -12.42 7.64
N PRO A 298 25.36 -12.81 6.61
CA PRO A 298 25.43 -12.05 5.37
C PRO A 298 24.07 -11.99 4.67
N CYS A 299 23.77 -10.84 4.05
CA CYS A 299 22.62 -10.65 3.19
C CYS A 299 23.04 -10.61 1.73
N PHE A 300 22.27 -11.28 0.87
CA PHE A 300 22.57 -11.39 -0.56
C PHE A 300 21.44 -10.80 -1.38
N ILE A 301 21.76 -9.85 -2.26
CA ILE A 301 20.80 -9.23 -3.19
C ILE A 301 21.27 -9.56 -4.61
N LEU A 302 20.44 -10.31 -5.33
CA LEU A 302 20.70 -10.67 -6.72
C LEU A 302 19.95 -9.71 -7.67
N LYS A 303 20.69 -9.02 -8.52
CA LYS A 303 20.14 -8.29 -9.67
C LYS A 303 20.57 -8.99 -10.94
N LYS A 304 19.61 -9.40 -11.76
CA LYS A 304 19.86 -9.99 -13.09
C LYS A 304 19.97 -8.90 -14.14
N ASP A 305 20.46 -9.29 -15.31
CA ASP A 305 20.50 -8.46 -16.52
C ASP A 305 21.25 -7.14 -16.31
N GLN A 306 22.38 -7.22 -15.59
CA GLN A 306 23.26 -6.07 -15.35
C GLN A 306 24.40 -6.06 -16.38
N VAL A 307 24.78 -4.87 -16.83
CA VAL A 307 25.93 -4.64 -17.69
C VAL A 307 26.96 -3.83 -16.91
N LEU A 308 28.17 -4.34 -16.82
CA LEU A 308 29.29 -3.59 -16.28
C LEU A 308 29.85 -2.67 -17.39
N VAL A 309 29.76 -1.36 -17.18
CA VAL A 309 30.36 -0.36 -18.06
C VAL A 309 31.59 0.18 -17.38
N SER A 310 32.74 0.05 -18.02
CA SER A 310 34.00 0.67 -17.57
C SER A 310 34.24 1.92 -18.40
N LEU A 311 34.39 3.06 -17.71
CA LEU A 311 34.76 4.34 -18.32
C LEU A 311 36.19 4.66 -17.92
N SER A 312 37.00 5.07 -18.89
CA SER A 312 38.36 5.56 -18.65
C SER A 312 38.66 6.78 -19.55
N SER A 313 39.37 7.74 -19.02
CA SER A 313 39.89 8.84 -19.80
C SER A 313 41.04 8.36 -20.68
N LEU A 314 41.14 8.89 -21.89
CA LEU A 314 42.25 8.59 -22.80
C LEU A 314 43.54 9.34 -22.43
N ASP A 315 43.42 10.40 -21.64
CA ASP A 315 44.52 11.36 -21.31
C ASP A 315 44.89 11.30 -19.83
N PHE A 316 44.46 10.25 -19.10
CA PHE A 316 44.67 10.10 -17.64
C PHE A 316 44.04 11.18 -16.78
N SER A 317 43.13 12.03 -17.30
CA SER A 317 42.38 12.97 -16.51
C SER A 317 41.37 12.26 -15.59
N TYR A 318 40.97 12.91 -14.49
CA TYR A 318 39.94 12.37 -13.62
C TYR A 318 38.58 12.48 -14.31
N ILE A 319 37.82 11.38 -14.28
CA ILE A 319 36.43 11.38 -14.69
C ILE A 319 35.60 11.91 -13.50
N VAL A 320 34.92 13.04 -13.70
CA VAL A 320 33.99 13.60 -12.73
C VAL A 320 32.55 13.22 -13.07
N GLU A 321 31.64 13.25 -12.06
CA GLU A 321 30.23 12.83 -12.26
C GLU A 321 29.52 13.55 -13.41
N GLU A 322 29.91 14.81 -13.67
CA GLU A 322 29.37 15.60 -14.80
C GLU A 322 29.72 15.05 -16.19
N ASN A 323 30.64 14.08 -16.29
CA ASN A 323 31.08 13.45 -17.52
C ASN A 323 30.43 12.07 -17.77
N ILE A 324 29.54 11.62 -16.87
CA ILE A 324 28.86 10.34 -16.91
C ILE A 324 27.37 10.55 -17.17
#